data_7fc20e0d3fb6ffdb91c723cb563a66c0
#
_entry.id   7fc20e0d3fb6ffdb91c723cb563a66c0
#
_cell.length_a   1.000
_cell.length_b   1.000
_cell.length_c   1.000
_cell.angle_alpha   90.00
_cell.angle_beta   90.00
_cell.angle_gamma   90.00
#
_symmetry.space_group_name_H-M   'P 1'
#
loop_
_entity.id
_entity.type
_entity.pdbx_description
1 polymer ?
#
loop_
_entity_poly.entity_id
_entity_poly.type
_entity_poly.pdbx_seq_one_letter_code
_entity_poly.pdbx_strand_id
1 'polypeptide(L)'
;MEKFLQERNEHPERAAEIDAKIWKVFGETLAVFVMDMSGFSRQTLRHGIVHFLSQIHRMHSIAAPVVESNGGEVIKYEADNIFAVFPDVEQAVRAAVELDRALELADTMLPEELDMHGEFGIGYGEILVIENEDIFGSEVNLASKLGEDLAQRGEILLTESAHARVDTSAREYERLNMSISGIELAVYKVRKDAAPAQAS
;
A
#
# COMPACT_ATOMS: atom_id res chain seq x y z
N MET A 1 6.67 18.07 -13.98
CA MET A 1 5.73 18.57 -12.95
C MET A 1 6.05 19.99 -12.49
N GLU A 2 7.24 20.31 -12.04
CA GLU A 2 7.61 21.59 -11.43
C GLU A 2 7.22 22.83 -12.24
N LYS A 3 7.48 22.82 -13.57
CA LYS A 3 7.12 23.95 -14.46
C LYS A 3 5.62 24.25 -14.47
N PHE A 4 4.76 23.24 -14.43
CA PHE A 4 3.31 23.42 -14.35
C PHE A 4 2.89 24.02 -13.01
N LEU A 5 3.49 23.55 -11.92
CA LEU A 5 3.21 24.09 -10.59
C LEU A 5 3.68 25.53 -10.43
N GLN A 6 4.85 25.86 -11.01
CA GLN A 6 5.33 27.24 -11.05
C GLN A 6 4.36 28.12 -11.85
N GLU A 7 3.99 27.73 -13.10
CA GLU A 7 3.03 28.50 -13.93
C GLU A 7 1.70 28.69 -13.20
N ARG A 8 1.21 27.65 -12.50
CA ARG A 8 -0.03 27.72 -11.72
C ARG A 8 0.03 28.74 -10.58
N ASN A 9 1.19 28.84 -9.90
CA ASN A 9 1.41 29.79 -8.81
C ASN A 9 1.56 31.25 -9.34
N GLU A 10 2.18 31.44 -10.49
CA GLU A 10 2.36 32.73 -11.14
C GLU A 10 1.05 33.23 -11.79
N HIS A 11 0.17 32.32 -12.21
CA HIS A 11 -1.07 32.60 -12.93
C HIS A 11 -2.29 31.93 -12.29
N PRO A 12 -2.71 32.37 -11.07
CA PRO A 12 -3.82 31.74 -10.37
C PRO A 12 -5.17 31.86 -11.11
N GLU A 13 -5.33 32.84 -11.98
CA GLU A 13 -6.50 33.00 -12.85
C GLU A 13 -6.61 31.91 -13.91
N ARG A 14 -5.51 31.18 -14.20
CA ARG A 14 -5.44 30.05 -15.13
C ARG A 14 -5.35 28.70 -14.42
N ALA A 15 -5.50 28.66 -13.11
CA ALA A 15 -5.28 27.46 -12.31
C ALA A 15 -6.05 26.24 -12.87
N ALA A 16 -7.34 26.38 -13.18
CA ALA A 16 -8.16 25.29 -13.70
C ALA A 16 -7.67 24.74 -15.08
N GLU A 17 -7.16 25.62 -15.96
CA GLU A 17 -6.57 25.20 -17.23
C GLU A 17 -5.28 24.41 -17.02
N ILE A 18 -4.44 24.87 -16.09
CA ILE A 18 -3.15 24.26 -15.78
C ILE A 18 -3.36 22.94 -15.06
N ASP A 19 -4.31 22.87 -14.10
CA ASP A 19 -4.69 21.65 -13.42
C ASP A 19 -5.17 20.58 -14.43
N ALA A 20 -6.00 20.95 -15.40
CA ALA A 20 -6.43 20.04 -16.45
C ALA A 20 -5.27 19.51 -17.33
N LYS A 21 -4.24 20.34 -17.56
CA LYS A 21 -3.04 19.92 -18.29
C LYS A 21 -2.21 18.94 -17.46
N ILE A 22 -2.06 19.18 -16.14
CA ILE A 22 -1.37 18.30 -15.21
C ILE A 22 -2.03 16.92 -15.22
N TRP A 23 -3.34 16.86 -15.02
CA TRP A 23 -4.10 15.62 -15.06
C TRP A 23 -4.01 14.89 -16.40
N LYS A 24 -4.02 15.63 -17.51
CA LYS A 24 -3.87 15.04 -18.85
C LYS A 24 -2.50 14.40 -19.07
N VAL A 25 -1.45 14.92 -18.45
CA VAL A 25 -0.06 14.46 -18.65
C VAL A 25 0.34 13.39 -17.66
N PHE A 26 -0.08 13.52 -16.41
CA PHE A 26 0.38 12.69 -15.29
C PHE A 26 -0.74 11.84 -14.65
N GLY A 27 -2.00 12.06 -15.06
CA GLY A 27 -3.15 11.34 -14.49
C GLY A 27 -3.25 9.92 -15.04
N GLU A 28 -3.33 8.96 -14.13
CA GLU A 28 -3.58 7.54 -14.42
C GLU A 28 -4.62 6.99 -13.45
N THR A 29 -5.40 6.00 -13.91
CA THR A 29 -6.36 5.30 -13.05
C THR A 29 -5.79 3.94 -12.70
N LEU A 30 -5.37 3.78 -11.44
CA LEU A 30 -4.62 2.63 -10.97
C LEU A 30 -5.10 2.17 -9.59
N ALA A 31 -4.80 0.92 -9.25
CA ALA A 31 -4.81 0.48 -7.88
C ALA A 31 -3.53 0.92 -7.20
N VAL A 32 -3.67 1.59 -6.05
CA VAL A 32 -2.58 2.02 -5.19
C VAL A 32 -2.40 0.98 -4.10
N PHE A 33 -1.17 0.55 -3.92
CA PHE A 33 -0.78 -0.40 -2.89
C PHE A 33 0.23 0.27 -1.97
N VAL A 34 -0.07 0.29 -0.69
CA VAL A 34 0.84 0.76 0.36
C VAL A 34 1.01 -0.37 1.37
N MET A 35 2.24 -0.66 1.72
CA MET A 35 2.59 -1.59 2.78
C MET A 35 3.49 -0.88 3.77
N ASP A 36 3.16 -0.97 5.05
CA ASP A 36 4.01 -0.59 6.17
C ASP A 36 4.51 -1.83 6.91
N MET A 37 5.68 -1.74 7.52
CA MET A 37 6.25 -2.84 8.30
C MET A 37 5.96 -2.65 9.78
N SER A 38 5.20 -3.56 10.37
CA SER A 38 4.83 -3.49 11.78
C SER A 38 6.03 -3.63 12.73
N GLY A 39 6.02 -2.88 13.83
CA GLY A 39 6.95 -3.08 14.95
C GLY A 39 8.22 -2.23 14.96
N PHE A 40 8.37 -1.25 14.05
CA PHE A 40 9.52 -0.35 13.94
C PHE A 40 10.08 0.15 15.28
N SER A 41 9.26 0.86 16.04
CA SER A 41 9.72 1.52 17.29
C SER A 41 10.24 0.53 18.33
N ARG A 42 9.59 -0.63 18.43
CA ARG A 42 9.95 -1.68 19.39
C ARG A 42 11.27 -2.36 19.01
N GLN A 43 11.42 -2.69 17.75
CA GLN A 43 12.61 -3.37 17.22
C GLN A 43 13.84 -2.46 17.27
N THR A 44 13.69 -1.19 16.89
CA THR A 44 14.78 -0.21 16.95
C THR A 44 15.27 0.02 18.36
N LEU A 45 14.36 0.10 19.34
CA LEU A 45 14.72 0.26 20.75
C LEU A 45 15.45 -0.96 21.33
N ARG A 46 15.11 -2.17 20.90
CA ARG A 46 15.71 -3.41 21.42
C ARG A 46 17.03 -3.78 20.74
N HIS A 47 17.11 -3.64 19.43
CA HIS A 47 18.20 -4.19 18.62
C HIS A 47 19.03 -3.12 17.90
N GLY A 48 18.60 -1.86 17.96
CA GLY A 48 19.27 -0.73 17.34
C GLY A 48 18.94 -0.53 15.87
N ILE A 49 19.27 0.67 15.36
CA ILE A 49 18.85 1.12 14.02
C ILE A 49 19.46 0.29 12.89
N VAL A 50 20.72 -0.17 13.02
CA VAL A 50 21.37 -0.95 11.96
C VAL A 50 20.69 -2.29 11.75
N HIS A 51 20.25 -2.93 12.84
CA HIS A 51 19.47 -4.16 12.77
C HIS A 51 18.15 -3.90 12.02
N PHE A 52 17.44 -2.84 12.36
CA PHE A 52 16.19 -2.48 11.70
C PHE A 52 16.39 -2.19 10.19
N LEU A 53 17.43 -1.43 9.82
CA LEU A 53 17.77 -1.21 8.40
C LEU A 53 18.03 -2.51 7.63
N SER A 54 18.59 -3.52 8.31
CA SER A 54 18.77 -4.83 7.67
C SER A 54 17.46 -5.56 7.43
N GLN A 55 16.48 -5.39 8.32
CA GLN A 55 15.11 -5.92 8.13
C GLN A 55 14.36 -5.22 7.00
N ILE A 56 14.43 -3.88 6.93
CA ILE A 56 13.90 -3.12 5.79
C ILE A 56 14.47 -3.64 4.47
N HIS A 57 15.80 -3.77 4.38
CA HIS A 57 16.45 -4.27 3.16
C HIS A 57 15.96 -5.68 2.78
N ARG A 58 15.81 -6.55 3.78
CA ARG A 58 15.27 -7.90 3.56
C ARG A 58 13.83 -7.86 3.07
N MET A 59 12.97 -7.04 3.70
CA MET A 59 11.58 -6.85 3.30
C MET A 59 11.49 -6.34 1.85
N HIS A 60 12.27 -5.33 1.46
CA HIS A 60 12.32 -4.84 0.08
C HIS A 60 12.72 -5.95 -0.91
N SER A 61 13.69 -6.79 -0.54
CA SER A 61 14.16 -7.91 -1.39
C SER A 61 13.09 -8.99 -1.58
N ILE A 62 12.16 -9.14 -0.63
CA ILE A 62 11.03 -10.07 -0.72
C ILE A 62 9.88 -9.41 -1.50
N ALA A 63 9.60 -8.14 -1.23
CA ALA A 63 8.42 -7.45 -1.74
C ALA A 63 8.51 -7.15 -3.24
N ALA A 64 9.64 -6.66 -3.75
CA ALA A 64 9.77 -6.26 -5.14
C ALA A 64 9.41 -7.39 -6.13
N PRO A 65 9.97 -8.61 -6.00
CA PRO A 65 9.61 -9.71 -6.90
C PRO A 65 8.12 -10.12 -6.82
N VAL A 66 7.50 -10.03 -5.64
CA VAL A 66 6.07 -10.35 -5.46
C VAL A 66 5.19 -9.30 -6.15
N VAL A 67 5.50 -8.02 -5.98
CA VAL A 67 4.79 -6.93 -6.67
C VAL A 67 4.89 -7.10 -8.18
N GLU A 68 6.10 -7.27 -8.72
CA GLU A 68 6.36 -7.41 -10.15
C GLU A 68 5.69 -8.66 -10.75
N SER A 69 5.77 -9.81 -10.07
CA SER A 69 5.16 -11.06 -10.55
C SER A 69 3.64 -11.01 -10.61
N ASN A 70 3.02 -10.11 -9.83
CA ASN A 70 1.60 -9.83 -9.85
C ASN A 70 1.21 -8.68 -10.81
N GLY A 71 2.16 -8.20 -11.62
CA GLY A 71 1.92 -7.16 -12.64
C GLY A 71 1.89 -5.73 -12.08
N GLY A 72 2.40 -5.54 -10.87
CA GLY A 72 2.57 -4.21 -10.25
C GLY A 72 3.95 -3.62 -10.53
N GLU A 73 4.07 -2.35 -10.23
CA GLU A 73 5.31 -1.59 -10.28
C GLU A 73 5.55 -0.92 -8.93
N VAL A 74 6.74 -1.12 -8.35
CA VAL A 74 7.15 -0.40 -7.15
C VAL A 74 7.58 1.00 -7.55
N ILE A 75 6.88 2.00 -7.03
CA ILE A 75 7.14 3.41 -7.33
C ILE A 75 8.24 3.95 -6.42
N LYS A 76 8.11 3.73 -5.12
CA LYS A 76 9.11 4.21 -4.15
C LYS A 76 9.14 3.37 -2.88
N TYR A 77 10.24 3.48 -2.20
CA TYR A 77 10.43 3.07 -0.81
C TYR A 77 10.58 4.31 0.07
N GLU A 78 9.86 4.35 1.17
CA GLU A 78 9.93 5.47 2.12
C GLU A 78 10.06 4.91 3.53
N ALA A 79 11.28 4.88 4.07
CA ALA A 79 11.64 4.17 5.29
C ALA A 79 11.24 2.67 5.22
N ASP A 80 10.30 2.24 6.06
CA ASP A 80 9.73 0.89 6.10
C ASP A 80 8.48 0.72 5.21
N ASN A 81 8.08 1.76 4.49
CA ASN A 81 6.94 1.73 3.58
C ASN A 81 7.32 1.37 2.16
N ILE A 82 6.41 0.67 1.49
CA ILE A 82 6.46 0.39 0.05
C ILE A 82 5.24 0.99 -0.60
N PHE A 83 5.46 1.79 -1.64
CA PHE A 83 4.42 2.31 -2.51
C PHE A 83 4.53 1.64 -3.88
N ALA A 84 3.45 0.99 -4.30
CA ALA A 84 3.36 0.34 -5.59
C ALA A 84 2.02 0.64 -6.27
N VAL A 85 1.98 0.46 -7.57
CA VAL A 85 0.75 0.59 -8.36
C VAL A 85 0.49 -0.68 -9.16
N PHE A 86 -0.79 -0.93 -9.45
CA PHE A 86 -1.22 -2.07 -10.25
C PHE A 86 -2.29 -1.63 -11.26
N PRO A 87 -2.38 -2.28 -12.42
CA PRO A 87 -3.43 -2.02 -13.40
C PRO A 87 -4.84 -2.26 -12.86
N ASP A 88 -5.02 -3.23 -11.94
CA ASP A 88 -6.29 -3.54 -11.30
C ASP A 88 -6.14 -3.95 -9.83
N VAL A 89 -7.25 -3.90 -9.09
CA VAL A 89 -7.27 -4.16 -7.65
C VAL A 89 -7.07 -5.64 -7.32
N GLU A 90 -7.53 -6.56 -8.16
CA GLU A 90 -7.35 -8.00 -7.92
C GLU A 90 -5.88 -8.40 -7.92
N GLN A 91 -5.08 -7.78 -8.78
CA GLN A 91 -3.63 -7.98 -8.80
C GLN A 91 -2.99 -7.44 -7.52
N ALA A 92 -3.39 -6.25 -7.07
CA ALA A 92 -2.90 -5.66 -5.81
C ALA A 92 -3.26 -6.52 -4.59
N VAL A 93 -4.51 -7.01 -4.51
CA VAL A 93 -4.95 -7.90 -3.41
C VAL A 93 -4.18 -9.23 -3.44
N ARG A 94 -3.97 -9.80 -4.62
CA ARG A 94 -3.18 -11.04 -4.76
C ARG A 94 -1.74 -10.83 -4.31
N ALA A 95 -1.11 -9.73 -4.74
CA ALA A 95 0.23 -9.35 -4.31
C ALA A 95 0.32 -9.18 -2.78
N ALA A 96 -0.66 -8.52 -2.15
CA ALA A 96 -0.70 -8.35 -0.70
C ALA A 96 -0.78 -9.70 0.04
N VAL A 97 -1.64 -10.61 -0.42
CA VAL A 97 -1.78 -11.95 0.19
C VAL A 97 -0.51 -12.79 0.01
N GLU A 98 0.11 -12.74 -1.17
CA GLU A 98 1.35 -13.48 -1.44
C GLU A 98 2.52 -12.90 -0.65
N LEU A 99 2.61 -11.56 -0.55
CA LEU A 99 3.66 -10.89 0.21
C LEU A 99 3.55 -11.18 1.71
N ASP A 100 2.35 -11.11 2.28
CA ASP A 100 2.11 -11.44 3.68
C ASP A 100 2.57 -12.89 3.98
N ARG A 101 2.22 -13.85 3.14
CA ARG A 101 2.69 -15.24 3.27
C ARG A 101 4.21 -15.37 3.13
N ALA A 102 4.81 -14.62 2.20
CA ALA A 102 6.26 -14.66 2.00
C ALA A 102 7.01 -14.10 3.21
N LEU A 103 6.48 -13.04 3.83
CA LEU A 103 7.02 -12.47 5.06
C LEU A 103 6.88 -13.45 6.24
N GLU A 104 5.70 -14.07 6.43
CA GLU A 104 5.49 -15.11 7.45
C GLU A 104 6.47 -16.28 7.29
N LEU A 105 6.70 -16.76 6.07
CA LEU A 105 7.66 -17.83 5.79
C LEU A 105 9.11 -17.39 6.09
N ALA A 106 9.45 -16.15 5.79
CA ALA A 106 10.77 -15.60 6.10
C ALA A 106 10.98 -15.50 7.62
N ASP A 107 9.93 -15.23 8.38
CA ASP A 107 9.96 -15.12 9.84
C ASP A 107 10.15 -16.46 10.56
N THR A 108 9.67 -17.58 10.00
CA THR A 108 9.87 -18.91 10.60
C THR A 108 11.35 -19.28 10.78
N MET A 109 12.25 -18.58 10.10
CA MET A 109 13.70 -18.71 10.20
C MET A 109 14.33 -17.77 11.24
N LEU A 110 13.53 -16.88 11.86
CA LEU A 110 13.97 -15.88 12.81
C LEU A 110 13.40 -16.15 14.21
N PRO A 111 14.06 -15.68 15.28
CA PRO A 111 13.44 -15.65 16.60
C PRO A 111 12.15 -14.81 16.56
N GLU A 112 11.10 -15.20 17.32
CA GLU A 112 9.80 -14.52 17.40
C GLU A 112 9.90 -12.98 17.67
N GLU A 113 11.02 -12.54 18.24
CA GLU A 113 11.27 -11.12 18.53
C GLU A 113 11.61 -10.29 17.28
N LEU A 114 11.86 -10.95 16.14
CA LEU A 114 12.30 -10.35 14.88
C LEU A 114 11.28 -10.49 13.75
N ASP A 115 10.04 -10.82 14.10
CA ASP A 115 8.95 -11.04 13.15
C ASP A 115 8.76 -9.84 12.21
N MET A 116 8.75 -10.11 10.90
CA MET A 116 8.42 -9.14 9.85
C MET A 116 6.99 -9.35 9.39
N HIS A 117 6.13 -8.40 9.65
CA HIS A 117 4.76 -8.42 9.16
C HIS A 117 4.46 -7.15 8.38
N GLY A 118 3.67 -7.31 7.33
CA GLY A 118 3.12 -6.21 6.58
C GLY A 118 1.77 -5.76 7.13
N GLU A 119 1.50 -4.48 7.01
CA GLU A 119 0.22 -3.83 7.20
C GLU A 119 -0.12 -3.18 5.87
N PHE A 120 -1.28 -3.56 5.26
CA PHE A 120 -1.52 -3.24 3.86
C PHE A 120 -2.74 -2.35 3.67
N GLY A 121 -2.58 -1.30 2.87
CA GLY A 121 -3.66 -0.45 2.39
C GLY A 121 -3.75 -0.47 0.86
N ILE A 122 -4.96 -0.68 0.32
CA ILE A 122 -5.21 -0.71 -1.11
C ILE A 122 -6.31 0.29 -1.46
N GLY A 123 -6.01 1.23 -2.36
CA GLY A 123 -6.93 2.20 -2.93
C GLY A 123 -7.11 1.98 -4.44
N TYR A 124 -8.10 2.63 -5.03
CA TYR A 124 -8.28 2.63 -6.49
C TYR A 124 -8.89 3.94 -6.95
N GLY A 125 -8.26 4.58 -7.92
CA GLY A 125 -8.79 5.79 -8.52
C GLY A 125 -7.81 6.51 -9.42
N GLU A 126 -8.18 7.72 -9.81
CA GLU A 126 -7.32 8.59 -10.58
C GLU A 126 -6.25 9.21 -9.67
N ILE A 127 -5.00 9.03 -10.03
CA ILE A 127 -3.83 9.51 -9.31
C ILE A 127 -2.87 10.19 -10.27
N LEU A 128 -2.00 11.05 -9.76
CA LEU A 128 -0.88 11.60 -10.52
C LEU A 128 0.33 10.69 -10.34
N VAL A 129 0.92 10.20 -11.44
CA VAL A 129 2.17 9.45 -11.46
C VAL A 129 3.28 10.35 -12.00
N ILE A 130 4.30 10.63 -11.19
CA ILE A 130 5.36 11.58 -11.53
C ILE A 130 6.65 10.80 -11.80
N GLU A 131 7.01 10.69 -13.07
CA GLU A 131 8.28 10.13 -13.54
C GLU A 131 8.59 8.72 -13.00
N ASN A 132 7.55 7.97 -12.57
CA ASN A 132 7.64 6.69 -11.84
C ASN A 132 8.49 6.77 -10.54
N GLU A 133 8.60 7.97 -9.96
CA GLU A 133 9.34 8.21 -8.72
C GLU A 133 8.43 8.61 -7.57
N ASP A 134 7.22 9.12 -7.87
CA ASP A 134 6.25 9.51 -6.85
C ASP A 134 4.80 9.47 -7.36
N ILE A 135 3.86 9.33 -6.43
CA ILE A 135 2.42 9.30 -6.71
C ILE A 135 1.64 10.22 -5.75
N PHE A 136 0.61 10.88 -6.28
CA PHE A 136 -0.25 11.78 -5.51
C PHE A 136 -1.72 11.58 -5.87
N GLY A 137 -2.59 11.68 -4.88
CA GLY A 137 -4.04 11.58 -5.07
C GLY A 137 -4.78 11.25 -3.78
N SER A 138 -6.10 11.38 -3.80
CA SER A 138 -6.94 11.04 -2.64
C SER A 138 -6.83 9.56 -2.28
N GLU A 139 -6.81 8.67 -3.27
CA GLU A 139 -6.67 7.23 -3.03
C GLU A 139 -5.27 6.85 -2.54
N VAL A 140 -4.22 7.60 -2.90
CA VAL A 140 -2.88 7.42 -2.33
C VAL A 140 -2.91 7.74 -0.83
N ASN A 141 -3.49 8.88 -0.46
CA ASN A 141 -3.61 9.28 0.95
C ASN A 141 -4.47 8.29 1.76
N LEU A 142 -5.57 7.78 1.17
CA LEU A 142 -6.41 6.79 1.85
C LEU A 142 -5.69 5.46 2.01
N ALA A 143 -5.04 4.95 0.97
CA ALA A 143 -4.26 3.70 1.03
C ALA A 143 -3.13 3.79 2.06
N SER A 144 -2.40 4.93 2.12
CA SER A 144 -1.38 5.18 3.15
C SER A 144 -2.00 5.13 4.55
N LYS A 145 -3.11 5.83 4.78
CA LYS A 145 -3.80 5.81 6.07
C LYS A 145 -4.28 4.41 6.47
N LEU A 146 -4.73 3.61 5.51
CA LEU A 146 -5.12 2.23 5.80
C LEU A 146 -3.93 1.37 6.19
N GLY A 147 -2.82 1.43 5.46
CA GLY A 147 -1.62 0.63 5.73
C GLY A 147 -0.86 1.10 6.95
N GLU A 148 -0.59 2.41 7.06
CA GLU A 148 0.30 2.96 8.09
C GLU A 148 -0.37 3.15 9.46
N ASP A 149 -1.66 3.56 9.49
CA ASP A 149 -2.31 4.00 10.73
C ASP A 149 -3.40 3.02 11.23
N LEU A 150 -4.03 2.24 10.36
CA LEU A 150 -5.26 1.52 10.70
C LEU A 150 -5.17 0.00 10.57
N ALA A 151 -4.43 -0.52 9.61
CA ALA A 151 -4.21 -1.96 9.51
C ALA A 151 -3.43 -2.46 10.71
N GLN A 152 -3.71 -3.69 11.09
CA GLN A 152 -2.93 -4.41 12.08
C GLN A 152 -2.06 -5.44 11.37
N ARG A 153 -1.12 -6.00 12.10
CA ARG A 153 -0.21 -7.05 11.67
C ARG A 153 -0.89 -8.06 10.74
N GLY A 154 -0.44 -8.10 9.49
CA GLY A 154 -0.95 -8.99 8.47
C GLY A 154 -2.33 -8.65 7.93
N GLU A 155 -2.93 -7.51 8.29
CA GLU A 155 -4.22 -7.09 7.74
C GLU A 155 -4.05 -6.42 6.38
N ILE A 156 -4.99 -6.71 5.49
CA ILE A 156 -5.10 -6.11 4.16
C ILE A 156 -6.43 -5.36 4.12
N LEU A 157 -6.36 -4.03 4.06
CA LEU A 157 -7.50 -3.13 4.06
C LEU A 157 -7.68 -2.47 2.70
N LEU A 158 -8.92 -2.44 2.21
CA LEU A 158 -9.29 -1.79 0.95
C LEU A 158 -10.16 -0.56 1.23
N THR A 159 -9.96 0.49 0.44
CA THR A 159 -10.93 1.59 0.35
C THR A 159 -12.23 1.11 -0.30
N GLU A 160 -13.32 1.87 -0.15
CA GLU A 160 -14.60 1.54 -0.79
C GLU A 160 -14.50 1.50 -2.32
N SER A 161 -13.73 2.42 -2.92
CA SER A 161 -13.44 2.46 -4.36
C SER A 161 -12.66 1.24 -4.83
N ALA A 162 -11.69 0.76 -4.07
CA ALA A 162 -10.97 -0.47 -4.37
C ALA A 162 -11.88 -1.69 -4.22
N HIS A 163 -12.66 -1.79 -3.13
CA HIS A 163 -13.57 -2.91 -2.92
C HIS A 163 -14.63 -3.03 -4.03
N ALA A 164 -15.08 -1.92 -4.61
CA ALA A 164 -16.03 -1.94 -5.72
C ALA A 164 -15.46 -2.57 -7.03
N ARG A 165 -14.16 -2.89 -7.07
CA ARG A 165 -13.46 -3.46 -8.23
C ARG A 165 -13.03 -4.91 -8.06
N VAL A 166 -13.27 -5.53 -6.90
CA VAL A 166 -12.91 -6.93 -6.65
C VAL A 166 -14.10 -7.86 -6.88
N ASP A 167 -13.79 -9.11 -7.24
CA ASP A 167 -14.78 -10.18 -7.31
C ASP A 167 -15.06 -10.76 -5.91
N THR A 168 -16.16 -10.30 -5.31
CA THR A 168 -16.60 -10.78 -4.00
C THR A 168 -17.08 -12.24 -3.98
N SER A 169 -17.23 -12.89 -5.14
CA SER A 169 -17.54 -14.33 -5.19
C SER A 169 -16.28 -15.19 -5.02
N ALA A 170 -15.11 -14.65 -5.35
CA ALA A 170 -13.84 -15.35 -5.26
C ALA A 170 -13.19 -15.23 -3.87
N ARG A 171 -13.54 -14.19 -3.09
CA ARG A 171 -12.96 -13.91 -1.78
C ARG A 171 -13.93 -13.17 -0.88
N GLU A 172 -13.88 -13.48 0.42
CA GLU A 172 -14.70 -12.80 1.42
C GLU A 172 -14.02 -11.51 1.92
N TYR A 173 -14.84 -10.50 2.15
CA TYR A 173 -14.43 -9.21 2.72
C TYR A 173 -15.30 -8.86 3.92
N GLU A 174 -14.67 -8.35 4.97
CA GLU A 174 -15.36 -7.82 6.15
C GLU A 174 -15.45 -6.32 6.06
N ARG A 175 -16.68 -5.79 6.07
CA ARG A 175 -16.90 -4.33 6.10
C ARG A 175 -16.67 -3.80 7.50
N LEU A 176 -15.81 -2.81 7.61
CA LEU A 176 -15.49 -2.07 8.82
C LEU A 176 -15.89 -0.60 8.64
N ASN A 177 -16.23 0.08 9.72
CA ASN A 177 -16.37 1.54 9.72
C ASN A 177 -15.18 2.11 10.51
N MET A 178 -14.36 2.93 9.86
CA MET A 178 -13.16 3.50 10.44
C MET A 178 -13.18 5.02 10.30
N SER A 179 -12.66 5.72 11.31
CA SER A 179 -12.54 7.17 11.27
C SER A 179 -11.16 7.57 10.77
N ILE A 180 -11.10 8.27 9.64
CA ILE A 180 -9.88 8.79 9.04
C ILE A 180 -9.96 10.32 9.07
N SER A 181 -9.09 10.96 9.84
CA SER A 181 -9.07 12.43 9.98
C SER A 181 -10.43 13.03 10.35
N GLY A 182 -11.22 12.31 11.16
CA GLY A 182 -12.56 12.74 11.58
C GLY A 182 -13.69 12.47 10.59
N ILE A 183 -13.40 11.76 9.49
CA ILE A 183 -14.38 11.34 8.49
C ILE A 183 -14.60 9.84 8.64
N GLU A 184 -15.87 9.42 8.84
CA GLU A 184 -16.22 8.01 8.87
C GLU A 184 -16.22 7.43 7.45
N LEU A 185 -15.46 6.38 7.24
CA LEU A 185 -15.30 5.72 5.94
C LEU A 185 -15.58 4.22 6.07
N ALA A 186 -16.20 3.66 5.04
CA ALA A 186 -16.30 2.22 4.87
C ALA A 186 -14.94 1.69 4.39
N VAL A 187 -14.43 0.71 5.12
CA VAL A 187 -13.17 0.01 4.81
C VAL A 187 -13.47 -1.47 4.73
N TYR A 188 -12.79 -2.18 3.88
CA TYR A 188 -13.03 -3.61 3.66
C TYR A 188 -11.75 -4.41 3.92
N LYS A 189 -11.82 -5.26 4.93
CA LYS A 189 -10.71 -6.15 5.29
C LYS A 189 -10.81 -7.46 4.51
N VAL A 190 -9.73 -7.86 3.90
CA VAL A 190 -9.60 -9.16 3.22
C VAL A 190 -9.66 -10.26 4.26
N ARG A 191 -10.60 -11.21 4.11
CA ARG A 191 -10.60 -12.46 4.88
C ARG A 191 -9.57 -13.40 4.28
N LYS A 192 -8.56 -13.74 5.06
CA LYS A 192 -7.60 -14.79 4.68
C LYS A 192 -8.29 -16.14 4.90
N ASP A 193 -8.22 -17.02 3.91
CA ASP A 193 -8.67 -18.41 4.11
C ASP A 193 -7.94 -18.99 5.32
N ALA A 194 -8.68 -19.58 6.25
CA ALA A 194 -8.07 -20.30 7.35
C ALA A 194 -7.13 -21.34 6.73
N ALA A 195 -5.84 -21.33 7.12
CA ALA A 195 -4.91 -22.35 6.70
C ALA A 195 -5.55 -23.73 6.94
N PRO A 196 -5.49 -24.69 5.98
CA PRO A 196 -6.05 -26.02 6.21
C PRO A 196 -5.44 -26.56 7.49
N ALA A 197 -6.31 -26.95 8.44
CA ALA A 197 -5.89 -27.52 9.71
C ALA A 197 -4.87 -28.62 9.40
N GLN A 198 -3.66 -28.47 9.95
CA GLN A 198 -2.64 -29.51 9.83
C GLN A 198 -3.26 -30.80 10.36
N ALA A 199 -3.48 -31.75 9.45
CA ALA A 199 -3.93 -33.08 9.83
C ALA A 199 -2.85 -33.71 10.72
N SER A 200 -3.23 -33.96 11.96
CA SER A 200 -2.43 -34.63 13.00
C SER A 200 -2.17 -36.09 12.64
#